data_706622052a75bc0fa6a222226803a6d3
#
_entry.id   706622052a75bc0fa6a222226803a6d3
#
_cell.length_a   1.000
_cell.length_b   1.000
_cell.length_c   1.000
_cell.angle_alpha   90.00
_cell.angle_beta   90.00
_cell.angle_gamma   90.00
#
_symmetry.space_group_name_H-M   'P 1'
#
loop_
_entity.id
_entity.type
_entity.pdbx_description
1 polymer ?
#
loop_
_entity_poly.entity_id
_entity_poly.type
_entity_poly.pdbx_seq_one_letter_code
_entity_poly.pdbx_strand_id
1 'polypeptide(L)'
;MNAAILVAAGKGVRMGAGLRQTAGASAPQAGVDKLFLDVADRPVVAHTWQRFNDAPSIGEIVLVVREGMQTAFAELASRFGLQKPFRIVVGGAERQDSVWNGLAALPVTAEIVAIHDAARPCVSDELIATTLRAADETGAAVAAQPVTDTIKESADGRLIQRTLDRSKLWAVQTPQSFRVEVIRRALAEVRRRRLLFTDDTAACELIGQPVRLVSSIAPNPKVTVPGDLPFIEMLLRGKT
;
A
#
# COMPACT_ATOMS: atom_id res chain seq x y z
N MET A 1 -17.52 11.96 -2.16
CA MET A 1 -17.43 10.52 -1.79
C MET A 1 -15.95 10.12 -1.69
N ASN A 2 -15.59 9.28 -0.71
CA ASN A 2 -14.23 8.75 -0.62
C ASN A 2 -14.10 7.41 -1.36
N ALA A 3 -12.97 7.21 -2.03
CA ALA A 3 -12.64 5.96 -2.71
C ALA A 3 -11.31 5.40 -2.22
N ALA A 4 -11.03 4.14 -2.53
CA ALA A 4 -9.73 3.51 -2.28
C ALA A 4 -9.11 2.98 -3.58
N ILE A 5 -7.79 3.08 -3.69
CA ILE A 5 -7.00 2.38 -4.71
C ILE A 5 -6.11 1.36 -3.99
N LEU A 6 -6.37 0.08 -4.23
CA LEU A 6 -5.54 -1.01 -3.72
C LEU A 6 -4.49 -1.39 -4.78
N VAL A 7 -3.22 -1.11 -4.49
CA VAL A 7 -2.13 -1.35 -5.43
C VAL A 7 -1.63 -2.79 -5.28
N ALA A 8 -1.98 -3.63 -6.25
CA ALA A 8 -1.70 -5.06 -6.30
C ALA A 8 -0.84 -5.49 -7.51
N ALA A 9 -0.32 -4.53 -8.30
CA ALA A 9 0.42 -4.79 -9.55
C ALA A 9 1.92 -5.10 -9.34
N GLY A 10 2.44 -5.11 -8.11
CA GLY A 10 3.87 -5.30 -7.82
C GLY A 10 4.38 -6.70 -8.16
N LYS A 11 5.55 -6.79 -8.79
CA LYS A 11 6.17 -8.06 -9.25
C LYS A 11 6.72 -8.96 -8.14
N GLY A 12 6.75 -8.52 -6.87
CA GLY A 12 7.19 -9.34 -5.73
C GLY A 12 8.64 -9.84 -5.77
N VAL A 13 9.54 -9.16 -6.49
CA VAL A 13 10.93 -9.60 -6.78
C VAL A 13 11.70 -10.02 -5.51
N ARG A 14 11.50 -9.35 -4.37
CA ARG A 14 12.16 -9.66 -3.10
C ARG A 14 11.73 -10.99 -2.48
N MET A 15 10.55 -11.50 -2.77
CA MET A 15 10.08 -12.81 -2.32
C MET A 15 10.87 -13.96 -2.96
N GLY A 16 11.23 -13.83 -4.25
CA GLY A 16 12.02 -14.84 -4.96
C GLY A 16 13.46 -14.96 -4.46
N ALA A 17 14.07 -13.88 -3.97
CA ALA A 17 15.42 -13.88 -3.41
C ALA A 17 15.49 -14.55 -2.03
N GLY A 18 14.48 -14.37 -1.17
CA GLY A 18 14.42 -14.98 0.16
C GLY A 18 14.17 -16.49 0.14
N LEU A 19 13.42 -16.99 -0.84
CA LEU A 19 13.10 -18.43 -0.98
C LEU A 19 14.29 -19.29 -1.41
N ARG A 20 15.33 -18.72 -2.01
CA ARG A 20 16.55 -19.46 -2.40
C ARG A 20 17.47 -19.76 -1.22
N GLN A 21 17.33 -19.07 -0.08
CA GLN A 21 18.22 -19.23 1.08
C GLN A 21 17.70 -20.20 2.16
N THR A 22 16.42 -20.59 2.10
CA THR A 22 15.77 -21.45 3.12
C THR A 22 15.33 -22.81 2.57
N ALA A 23 16.00 -23.34 1.56
CA ALA A 23 15.68 -24.62 0.93
C ALA A 23 15.85 -25.79 1.91
N GLY A 24 14.81 -26.08 2.70
CA GLY A 24 14.72 -27.21 3.63
C GLY A 24 13.30 -27.72 3.90
N ALA A 25 12.27 -26.98 3.48
CA ALA A 25 10.86 -27.41 3.58
C ALA A 25 10.11 -26.82 2.39
N SER A 26 9.33 -27.60 1.64
CA SER A 26 8.48 -27.33 0.49
C SER A 26 8.39 -25.84 0.10
N ALA A 27 9.43 -25.34 -0.59
CA ALA A 27 9.52 -23.96 -1.04
C ALA A 27 8.36 -23.68 -2.01
N PRO A 28 7.64 -22.53 -1.87
CA PRO A 28 6.69 -22.11 -2.89
C PRO A 28 7.41 -22.02 -4.23
N GLN A 29 6.82 -22.59 -5.27
CA GLN A 29 7.39 -22.60 -6.62
C GLN A 29 7.70 -21.18 -7.08
N ALA A 30 8.81 -21.00 -7.77
CA ALA A 30 9.18 -19.72 -8.39
C ALA A 30 8.02 -19.25 -9.28
N GLY A 31 7.37 -18.14 -8.89
CA GLY A 31 6.20 -17.58 -9.61
C GLY A 31 4.97 -17.34 -8.74
N VAL A 32 4.91 -17.81 -7.49
CA VAL A 32 3.76 -17.54 -6.61
C VAL A 32 3.73 -16.06 -6.23
N ASP A 33 2.59 -15.41 -6.55
CA ASP A 33 2.35 -14.04 -6.14
C ASP A 33 2.16 -13.97 -4.62
N LYS A 34 3.01 -13.20 -3.94
CA LYS A 34 2.94 -13.01 -2.48
C LYS A 34 1.57 -12.57 -1.98
N LEU A 35 0.77 -11.93 -2.82
CA LEU A 35 -0.57 -11.47 -2.49
C LEU A 35 -1.57 -12.62 -2.36
N PHE A 36 -1.27 -13.76 -3.00
CA PHE A 36 -2.06 -14.99 -2.94
C PHE A 36 -1.50 -16.04 -1.97
N LEU A 37 -0.45 -15.70 -1.21
CA LEU A 37 -0.02 -16.54 -0.09
C LEU A 37 -1.07 -16.49 1.03
N ASP A 38 -1.45 -17.65 1.52
CA ASP A 38 -2.40 -17.75 2.63
C ASP A 38 -1.73 -17.36 3.96
N VAL A 39 -2.44 -16.56 4.74
CA VAL A 39 -2.14 -16.19 6.11
C VAL A 39 -3.46 -16.11 6.89
N ALA A 40 -3.54 -16.73 8.06
CA ALA A 40 -4.79 -16.83 8.82
C ALA A 40 -5.98 -17.26 7.93
N ASP A 41 -5.79 -18.35 7.18
CA ASP A 41 -6.78 -19.05 6.34
C ASP A 41 -7.32 -18.26 5.13
N ARG A 42 -6.65 -17.16 4.73
CA ARG A 42 -7.02 -16.37 3.56
C ARG A 42 -5.78 -15.80 2.86
N PRO A 43 -5.83 -15.55 1.55
CA PRO A 43 -4.78 -14.80 0.85
C PRO A 43 -4.53 -13.42 1.49
N VAL A 44 -3.27 -13.00 1.53
CA VAL A 44 -2.86 -11.69 2.05
C VAL A 44 -3.74 -10.56 1.50
N VAL A 45 -3.96 -10.54 0.18
CA VAL A 45 -4.77 -9.49 -0.45
C VAL A 45 -6.24 -9.56 -0.06
N ALA A 46 -6.78 -10.74 0.25
CA ALA A 46 -8.18 -10.87 0.68
C ALA A 46 -8.40 -10.18 2.04
N HIS A 47 -7.44 -10.29 2.97
CA HIS A 47 -7.49 -9.54 4.22
C HIS A 47 -7.45 -8.04 3.99
N THR A 48 -6.53 -7.54 3.16
CA THR A 48 -6.44 -6.11 2.84
C THR A 48 -7.72 -5.61 2.20
N TRP A 49 -8.22 -6.32 1.20
CA TRP A 49 -9.44 -5.93 0.49
C TRP A 49 -10.65 -5.92 1.44
N GLN A 50 -10.77 -6.94 2.31
CA GLN A 50 -11.84 -7.01 3.31
C GLN A 50 -11.86 -5.76 4.21
N ARG A 51 -10.69 -5.25 4.68
CA ARG A 51 -10.61 -4.03 5.49
C ARG A 51 -11.23 -2.82 4.79
N PHE A 52 -10.95 -2.65 3.51
CA PHE A 52 -11.53 -1.55 2.73
C PHE A 52 -13.00 -1.81 2.33
N ASN A 53 -13.36 -3.07 2.11
CA ASN A 53 -14.74 -3.47 1.88
C ASN A 53 -15.64 -3.13 3.09
N ASP A 54 -15.16 -3.36 4.29
CA ASP A 54 -15.91 -3.15 5.52
C ASP A 54 -15.83 -1.72 6.04
N ALA A 55 -14.82 -0.94 5.62
CA ALA A 55 -14.63 0.44 6.06
C ALA A 55 -15.82 1.33 5.62
N PRO A 56 -16.62 1.90 6.56
CA PRO A 56 -17.77 2.72 6.21
C PRO A 56 -17.38 4.04 5.56
N SER A 57 -16.13 4.49 5.77
CA SER A 57 -15.59 5.70 5.17
C SER A 57 -15.25 5.59 3.68
N ILE A 58 -15.28 4.39 3.09
CA ILE A 58 -14.98 4.11 1.68
C ILE A 58 -16.27 3.76 0.94
N GLY A 59 -16.54 4.44 -0.18
CA GLY A 59 -17.72 4.17 -1.03
C GLY A 59 -17.42 3.24 -2.21
N GLU A 60 -16.24 3.30 -2.81
CA GLU A 60 -15.84 2.47 -3.97
C GLU A 60 -14.36 2.11 -3.90
N ILE A 61 -14.00 0.95 -4.45
CA ILE A 61 -12.63 0.43 -4.47
C ILE A 61 -12.15 0.22 -5.91
N VAL A 62 -10.97 0.71 -6.22
CA VAL A 62 -10.25 0.38 -7.47
C VAL A 62 -9.08 -0.52 -7.15
N LEU A 63 -9.09 -1.75 -7.66
CA LEU A 63 -7.95 -2.66 -7.57
C LEU A 63 -7.07 -2.51 -8.80
N VAL A 64 -5.81 -2.21 -8.56
CA VAL A 64 -4.82 -2.12 -9.63
C VAL A 64 -3.97 -3.39 -9.59
N VAL A 65 -4.17 -4.27 -10.58
CA VAL A 65 -3.59 -5.62 -10.63
C VAL A 65 -2.62 -5.76 -11.80
N ARG A 66 -1.80 -6.80 -11.78
CA ARG A 66 -0.99 -7.16 -12.95
C ARG A 66 -1.87 -7.63 -14.11
N GLU A 67 -1.40 -7.42 -15.31
CA GLU A 67 -2.04 -7.97 -16.51
C GLU A 67 -2.19 -9.50 -16.40
N GLY A 68 -3.35 -10.01 -16.79
CA GLY A 68 -3.71 -11.42 -16.68
C GLY A 68 -4.24 -11.86 -15.32
N MET A 69 -4.23 -10.99 -14.29
CA MET A 69 -4.70 -11.35 -12.95
C MET A 69 -6.15 -10.93 -12.65
N GLN A 70 -6.81 -10.27 -13.59
CA GLN A 70 -8.15 -9.70 -13.38
C GLN A 70 -9.17 -10.76 -12.99
N THR A 71 -9.18 -11.92 -13.66
CA THR A 71 -10.08 -13.03 -13.36
C THR A 71 -9.84 -13.59 -11.96
N ALA A 72 -8.58 -13.81 -11.58
CA ALA A 72 -8.23 -14.33 -10.25
C ALA A 72 -8.70 -13.38 -9.13
N PHE A 73 -8.62 -12.06 -9.32
CA PHE A 73 -9.15 -11.10 -8.36
C PHE A 73 -10.68 -11.06 -8.34
N ALA A 74 -11.35 -11.22 -9.47
CA ALA A 74 -12.81 -11.30 -9.53
C ALA A 74 -13.34 -12.56 -8.81
N GLU A 75 -12.68 -13.72 -9.02
CA GLU A 75 -12.97 -14.96 -8.31
C GLU A 75 -12.75 -14.81 -6.80
N LEU A 76 -11.70 -14.11 -6.40
CA LEU A 76 -11.41 -13.84 -4.98
C LEU A 76 -12.52 -12.98 -4.35
N ALA A 77 -13.01 -11.96 -5.05
CA ALA A 77 -14.13 -11.16 -4.58
C ALA A 77 -15.38 -12.00 -4.33
N SER A 78 -15.72 -12.88 -5.28
CA SER A 78 -16.84 -13.81 -5.15
C SER A 78 -16.65 -14.79 -3.98
N ARG A 79 -15.46 -15.41 -3.88
CA ARG A 79 -15.13 -16.37 -2.84
C ARG A 79 -15.24 -15.81 -1.42
N PHE A 80 -14.87 -14.55 -1.21
CA PHE A 80 -14.86 -13.91 0.11
C PHE A 80 -16.03 -12.94 0.34
N GLY A 81 -17.00 -12.87 -0.57
CA GLY A 81 -18.22 -12.07 -0.40
C GLY A 81 -17.94 -10.57 -0.33
N LEU A 82 -16.98 -10.08 -1.11
CA LEU A 82 -16.63 -8.65 -1.16
C LEU A 82 -17.66 -7.92 -2.00
N GLN A 83 -18.56 -7.15 -1.37
CA GLN A 83 -19.76 -6.60 -1.99
C GLN A 83 -19.70 -5.10 -2.28
N LYS A 84 -18.78 -4.36 -1.63
CA LYS A 84 -18.62 -2.92 -1.92
C LYS A 84 -18.31 -2.73 -3.40
N PRO A 85 -18.91 -1.73 -4.08
CA PRO A 85 -18.61 -1.46 -5.49
C PRO A 85 -17.11 -1.40 -5.76
N PHE A 86 -16.66 -2.15 -6.76
CA PHE A 86 -15.25 -2.18 -7.12
C PHE A 86 -15.02 -2.24 -8.63
N ARG A 87 -13.83 -1.83 -9.04
CA ARG A 87 -13.30 -1.96 -10.41
C ARG A 87 -11.94 -2.60 -10.36
N ILE A 88 -11.62 -3.41 -11.35
CA ILE A 88 -10.29 -4.02 -11.52
C ILE A 88 -9.65 -3.41 -12.77
N VAL A 89 -8.47 -2.84 -12.61
CA VAL A 89 -7.71 -2.22 -13.70
C VAL A 89 -6.28 -2.76 -13.74
N VAL A 90 -5.68 -2.74 -14.92
CA VAL A 90 -4.28 -3.18 -15.11
C VAL A 90 -3.34 -2.06 -14.66
N GLY A 91 -2.31 -2.41 -13.91
CA GLY A 91 -1.23 -1.51 -13.49
C GLY A 91 -0.31 -1.13 -14.64
N GLY A 92 0.65 -0.26 -14.34
CA GLY A 92 1.68 0.17 -15.27
C GLY A 92 3.04 -0.47 -14.99
N ALA A 93 4.08 0.05 -15.66
CA ALA A 93 5.44 -0.44 -15.53
C ALA A 93 5.98 -0.22 -14.12
N GLU A 94 5.71 0.95 -13.55
CA GLU A 94 6.13 1.36 -12.22
C GLU A 94 4.92 1.51 -11.27
N ARG A 95 5.21 1.63 -9.95
CA ARG A 95 4.14 1.83 -8.94
C ARG A 95 3.34 3.11 -9.22
N GLN A 96 4.01 4.20 -9.56
CA GLN A 96 3.35 5.48 -9.89
C GLN A 96 2.45 5.39 -11.12
N ASP A 97 2.80 4.57 -12.13
CA ASP A 97 1.94 4.34 -13.30
C ASP A 97 0.71 3.51 -12.94
N SER A 98 0.89 2.55 -12.03
CA SER A 98 -0.23 1.77 -11.48
C SER A 98 -1.21 2.67 -10.72
N VAL A 99 -0.71 3.59 -9.90
CA VAL A 99 -1.54 4.58 -9.19
C VAL A 99 -2.25 5.50 -10.20
N TRP A 100 -1.55 5.96 -11.23
CA TRP A 100 -2.15 6.78 -12.30
C TRP A 100 -3.33 6.08 -12.99
N ASN A 101 -3.16 4.81 -13.33
CA ASN A 101 -4.24 4.01 -13.92
C ASN A 101 -5.41 3.84 -12.95
N GLY A 102 -5.12 3.63 -11.66
CA GLY A 102 -6.15 3.60 -10.62
C GLY A 102 -6.93 4.91 -10.50
N LEU A 103 -6.23 6.06 -10.53
CA LEU A 103 -6.86 7.38 -10.50
C LEU A 103 -7.74 7.65 -11.72
N ALA A 104 -7.34 7.15 -12.90
CA ALA A 104 -8.14 7.26 -14.12
C ALA A 104 -9.46 6.48 -14.04
N ALA A 105 -9.49 5.40 -13.26
CA ALA A 105 -10.68 4.56 -13.07
C ALA A 105 -11.59 4.98 -11.91
N LEU A 106 -11.20 6.01 -11.13
CA LEU A 106 -12.05 6.50 -10.04
C LEU A 106 -13.37 7.04 -10.58
N PRO A 107 -14.48 6.85 -9.83
CA PRO A 107 -15.74 7.48 -10.17
C PRO A 107 -15.60 9.02 -10.12
N VAL A 108 -16.35 9.70 -10.96
CA VAL A 108 -16.31 11.17 -11.05
C VAL A 108 -16.69 11.86 -9.74
N THR A 109 -17.43 11.18 -8.88
CA THR A 109 -17.86 11.65 -7.54
C THR A 109 -16.81 11.47 -6.45
N ALA A 110 -15.65 10.85 -6.76
CA ALA A 110 -14.57 10.69 -5.80
C ALA A 110 -13.88 12.04 -5.56
N GLU A 111 -13.88 12.50 -4.33
CA GLU A 111 -13.24 13.73 -3.87
C GLU A 111 -11.92 13.45 -3.16
N ILE A 112 -11.90 12.38 -2.36
CA ILE A 112 -10.73 11.92 -1.60
C ILE A 112 -10.46 10.47 -1.95
N VAL A 113 -9.18 10.13 -2.08
CA VAL A 113 -8.72 8.77 -2.37
C VAL A 113 -7.68 8.31 -1.35
N ALA A 114 -7.87 7.10 -0.81
CA ALA A 114 -6.86 6.38 -0.03
C ALA A 114 -6.11 5.41 -0.95
N ILE A 115 -4.82 5.61 -1.15
CA ILE A 115 -3.95 4.71 -1.91
C ILE A 115 -3.28 3.76 -0.93
N HIS A 116 -3.48 2.45 -1.12
CA HIS A 116 -3.00 1.45 -0.16
C HIS A 116 -2.31 0.27 -0.84
N ASP A 117 -1.22 -0.18 -0.24
CA ASP A 117 -0.52 -1.39 -0.68
C ASP A 117 -1.34 -2.64 -0.35
N ALA A 118 -1.74 -3.43 -1.35
CA ALA A 118 -2.48 -4.68 -1.16
C ALA A 118 -1.77 -5.72 -0.27
N ALA A 119 -0.49 -5.52 -0.02
CA ALA A 119 0.35 -6.35 0.85
C ALA A 119 0.38 -5.90 2.33
N ARG A 120 -0.52 -5.01 2.79
CA ARG A 120 -0.65 -4.58 4.20
C ARG A 120 -1.99 -5.00 4.80
N PRO A 121 -2.14 -6.27 5.19
CA PRO A 121 -3.44 -6.81 5.60
C PRO A 121 -3.90 -6.37 7.00
N CYS A 122 -3.02 -5.72 7.78
CA CYS A 122 -3.29 -5.35 9.16
C CYS A 122 -3.82 -3.92 9.35
N VAL A 123 -4.07 -3.18 8.27
CA VAL A 123 -4.61 -1.81 8.35
C VAL A 123 -5.91 -1.79 9.17
N SER A 124 -6.07 -0.79 10.06
CA SER A 124 -7.29 -0.62 10.85
C SER A 124 -8.25 0.37 10.21
N ASP A 125 -9.55 0.21 10.47
CA ASP A 125 -10.59 1.12 9.99
C ASP A 125 -10.36 2.55 10.52
N GLU A 126 -9.88 2.66 11.77
CA GLU A 126 -9.51 3.95 12.37
C GLU A 126 -8.40 4.65 11.58
N LEU A 127 -7.36 3.92 11.17
CA LEU A 127 -6.26 4.49 10.38
C LEU A 127 -6.73 4.93 8.99
N ILE A 128 -7.59 4.13 8.34
CA ILE A 128 -8.22 4.49 7.06
C ILE A 128 -9.02 5.80 7.24
N ALA A 129 -9.92 5.84 8.21
CA ALA A 129 -10.78 7.01 8.45
C ALA A 129 -9.98 8.26 8.83
N THR A 130 -8.94 8.10 9.65
CA THR A 130 -8.13 9.24 10.13
C THR A 130 -7.27 9.82 9.01
N THR A 131 -6.68 8.99 8.14
CA THR A 131 -5.92 9.49 6.98
C THR A 131 -6.81 10.20 5.98
N LEU A 132 -8.04 9.71 5.75
CA LEU A 132 -9.02 10.38 4.87
C LEU A 132 -9.43 11.76 5.41
N ARG A 133 -9.76 11.86 6.71
CA ARG A 133 -10.09 13.16 7.34
C ARG A 133 -8.92 14.14 7.27
N ALA A 134 -7.71 13.67 7.58
CA ALA A 134 -6.52 14.50 7.49
C ALA A 134 -6.26 15.01 6.06
N ALA A 135 -6.51 14.18 5.04
CA ALA A 135 -6.41 14.58 3.64
C ALA A 135 -7.51 15.56 3.23
N ASP A 136 -8.71 15.42 3.78
CA ASP A 136 -9.79 16.40 3.57
C ASP A 136 -9.42 17.78 4.12
N GLU A 137 -8.81 17.85 5.28
CA GLU A 137 -8.38 19.10 5.91
C GLU A 137 -7.19 19.74 5.21
N THR A 138 -6.18 18.96 4.80
CA THR A 138 -4.86 19.46 4.38
C THR A 138 -4.52 19.23 2.91
N GLY A 139 -5.34 18.46 2.18
CA GLY A 139 -5.11 18.08 0.80
C GLY A 139 -4.33 16.77 0.64
N ALA A 140 -3.47 16.41 1.59
CA ALA A 140 -2.66 15.18 1.57
C ALA A 140 -2.30 14.71 2.98
N ALA A 141 -2.36 13.40 3.23
CA ALA A 141 -1.99 12.78 4.50
C ALA A 141 -1.43 11.37 4.29
N VAL A 142 -0.63 10.90 5.23
CA VAL A 142 0.02 9.58 5.15
C VAL A 142 0.12 8.92 6.50
N ALA A 143 -0.20 7.61 6.53
CA ALA A 143 0.08 6.76 7.69
C ALA A 143 1.59 6.61 7.88
N ALA A 144 2.08 6.87 9.08
CA ALA A 144 3.50 6.77 9.39
C ALA A 144 3.73 6.40 10.86
N GLN A 145 4.93 5.93 11.17
CA GLN A 145 5.38 5.67 12.54
C GLN A 145 6.71 6.38 12.79
N PRO A 146 6.95 6.94 13.99
CA PRO A 146 8.26 7.42 14.37
C PRO A 146 9.29 6.29 14.26
N VAL A 147 10.49 6.59 13.79
CA VAL A 147 11.58 5.62 13.73
C VAL A 147 12.11 5.37 15.15
N THR A 148 12.11 4.09 15.55
CA THR A 148 12.59 3.66 16.88
C THR A 148 14.05 3.23 16.88
N ASP A 149 14.53 2.67 15.77
CA ASP A 149 15.90 2.21 15.62
C ASP A 149 16.89 3.37 15.40
N THR A 150 18.16 3.11 15.67
CA THR A 150 19.25 4.04 15.31
C THR A 150 19.54 3.91 13.82
N ILE A 151 19.26 4.96 13.05
CA ILE A 151 19.48 4.98 11.60
C ILE A 151 20.86 5.50 11.27
N LYS A 152 21.58 4.75 10.45
CA LYS A 152 22.90 5.10 9.92
C LYS A 152 22.80 5.37 8.42
N GLU A 153 23.46 6.41 7.97
CA GLU A 153 23.65 6.66 6.54
C GLU A 153 24.97 6.00 6.07
N SER A 154 24.92 5.34 4.94
CA SER A 154 26.07 4.70 4.30
C SER A 154 25.92 4.77 2.79
N ALA A 155 26.96 5.17 2.07
CA ALA A 155 26.95 5.24 0.60
C ALA A 155 27.17 3.87 -0.06
N ASP A 156 27.93 2.99 0.59
CA ASP A 156 28.37 1.69 0.05
C ASP A 156 27.77 0.47 0.77
N GLY A 157 26.97 0.71 1.80
CA GLY A 157 26.38 -0.33 2.65
C GLY A 157 27.39 -1.04 3.57
N ARG A 158 28.64 -0.55 3.66
CA ARG A 158 29.73 -1.15 4.45
C ARG A 158 30.23 -0.25 5.57
N LEU A 159 30.42 1.03 5.29
CA LEU A 159 30.96 1.99 6.25
C LEU A 159 29.89 3.01 6.62
N ILE A 160 29.80 3.29 7.93
CA ILE A 160 28.90 4.31 8.45
C ILE A 160 29.48 5.70 8.13
N GLN A 161 28.70 6.55 7.47
CA GLN A 161 29.04 7.95 7.23
C GLN A 161 28.58 8.83 8.39
N ARG A 162 27.34 8.67 8.83
CA ARG A 162 26.78 9.43 9.96
C ARG A 162 25.58 8.73 10.59
N THR A 163 25.25 9.15 11.82
CA THR A 163 24.00 8.81 12.50
C THR A 163 22.97 9.90 12.23
N LEU A 164 21.77 9.50 11.80
CA LEU A 164 20.68 10.43 11.61
C LEU A 164 19.93 10.67 12.95
N ASP A 165 19.43 11.90 13.12
CA ASP A 165 18.57 12.25 14.25
C ASP A 165 17.19 11.61 14.09
N ARG A 166 16.97 10.46 14.72
CA ARG A 166 15.72 9.70 14.60
C ARG A 166 14.49 10.45 15.12
N SER A 167 14.64 11.47 15.96
CA SER A 167 13.51 12.26 16.45
C SER A 167 12.78 12.99 15.34
N LYS A 168 13.42 13.16 14.17
CA LYS A 168 12.88 13.81 12.96
C LYS A 168 12.52 12.83 11.85
N LEU A 169 12.68 11.52 12.09
CA LEU A 169 12.48 10.49 11.07
C LEU A 169 11.18 9.71 11.30
N TRP A 170 10.45 9.52 10.21
CA TRP A 170 9.21 8.78 10.18
C TRP A 170 9.27 7.68 9.11
N ALA A 171 8.88 6.48 9.49
CA ALA A 171 8.70 5.37 8.56
C ALA A 171 7.31 5.48 7.92
N VAL A 172 7.28 5.94 6.66
CA VAL A 172 6.05 6.13 5.90
C VAL A 172 5.47 4.79 5.47
N GLN A 173 4.15 4.68 5.61
CA GLN A 173 3.37 3.50 5.28
C GLN A 173 2.24 3.87 4.28
N THR A 174 1.25 3.02 4.17
CA THR A 174 -0.04 3.31 3.55
C THR A 174 -1.16 2.94 4.53
N PRO A 175 -2.34 3.60 4.53
CA PRO A 175 -2.86 4.45 3.46
C PRO A 175 -2.11 5.78 3.29
N GLN A 176 -1.97 6.20 2.03
CA GLN A 176 -1.63 7.55 1.64
C GLN A 176 -2.90 8.16 1.04
N SER A 177 -3.45 9.15 1.71
CA SER A 177 -4.76 9.72 1.37
C SER A 177 -4.61 11.13 0.81
N PHE A 178 -5.38 11.44 -0.22
CA PHE A 178 -5.24 12.70 -0.95
C PHE A 178 -6.62 13.20 -1.42
N ARG A 179 -6.78 14.53 -1.53
CA ARG A 179 -7.78 15.04 -2.45
C ARG A 179 -7.41 14.61 -3.86
N VAL A 180 -8.38 14.11 -4.62
CA VAL A 180 -8.13 13.54 -5.96
C VAL A 180 -7.48 14.56 -6.91
N GLU A 181 -7.89 15.82 -6.83
CA GLU A 181 -7.28 16.90 -7.62
C GLU A 181 -5.79 17.13 -7.30
N VAL A 182 -5.42 17.02 -6.01
CA VAL A 182 -4.04 17.20 -5.54
C VAL A 182 -3.14 16.11 -6.10
N ILE A 183 -3.50 14.84 -5.90
CA ILE A 183 -2.66 13.73 -6.35
C ILE A 183 -2.59 13.64 -7.87
N ARG A 184 -3.68 13.96 -8.59
CA ARG A 184 -3.66 14.04 -10.05
C ARG A 184 -2.68 15.09 -10.55
N ARG A 185 -2.70 16.31 -9.96
CA ARG A 185 -1.76 17.37 -10.30
C ARG A 185 -0.31 16.97 -9.99
N ALA A 186 -0.06 16.36 -8.83
CA ALA A 186 1.26 15.90 -8.42
C ALA A 186 1.83 14.87 -9.39
N LEU A 187 1.08 13.82 -9.70
CA LEU A 187 1.53 12.77 -10.62
C LEU A 187 1.63 13.24 -12.08
N ALA A 188 0.79 14.20 -12.51
CA ALA A 188 0.95 14.82 -13.82
C ALA A 188 2.30 15.53 -13.95
N GLU A 189 2.75 16.23 -12.89
CA GLU A 189 4.06 16.89 -12.86
C GLU A 189 5.21 15.88 -12.84
N VAL A 190 5.10 14.79 -12.08
CA VAL A 190 6.06 13.67 -12.08
C VAL A 190 6.22 13.11 -13.49
N ARG A 191 5.11 12.84 -14.19
CA ARG A 191 5.11 12.32 -15.57
C ARG A 191 5.71 13.33 -16.56
N ARG A 192 5.35 14.61 -16.44
CA ARG A 192 5.90 15.67 -17.28
C ARG A 192 7.43 15.76 -17.17
N ARG A 193 7.97 15.62 -15.94
CA ARG A 193 9.41 15.65 -15.67
C ARG A 193 10.10 14.28 -15.84
N ARG A 194 9.37 13.22 -16.12
CA ARG A 194 9.88 11.84 -16.24
C ARG A 194 10.64 11.38 -15.00
N LEU A 195 10.16 11.77 -13.80
CA LEU A 195 10.75 11.38 -12.54
C LEU A 195 10.20 10.03 -12.06
N LEU A 196 10.98 9.33 -11.23
CA LEU A 196 10.56 8.11 -10.56
C LEU A 196 10.60 8.36 -9.04
N PHE A 197 9.48 8.06 -8.37
CA PHE A 197 9.36 8.16 -6.93
C PHE A 197 9.00 6.82 -6.31
N THR A 198 9.35 6.66 -5.05
CA THR A 198 9.11 5.43 -4.28
C THR A 198 7.71 5.39 -3.68
N ASP A 199 7.08 6.56 -3.48
CA ASP A 199 5.73 6.70 -2.92
C ASP A 199 4.99 7.92 -3.48
N ASP A 200 3.70 8.05 -3.14
CA ASP A 200 2.84 9.09 -3.71
C ASP A 200 3.02 10.43 -2.99
N THR A 201 3.54 10.43 -1.74
CA THR A 201 3.79 11.67 -0.98
C THR A 201 4.94 12.47 -1.55
N ALA A 202 5.99 11.81 -2.07
CA ALA A 202 7.09 12.48 -2.74
C ALA A 202 6.63 13.25 -4.00
N ALA A 203 5.58 12.80 -4.68
CA ALA A 203 4.97 13.55 -5.77
C ALA A 203 4.29 14.85 -5.26
N CYS A 204 3.68 14.80 -4.07
CA CYS A 204 3.09 15.99 -3.45
C CYS A 204 4.17 16.99 -3.01
N GLU A 205 5.28 16.52 -2.46
CA GLU A 205 6.43 17.37 -2.10
C GLU A 205 6.99 18.10 -3.33
N LEU A 206 7.06 17.45 -4.50
CA LEU A 206 7.52 18.05 -5.75
C LEU A 206 6.72 19.31 -6.15
N ILE A 207 5.43 19.34 -5.84
CA ILE A 207 4.55 20.47 -6.15
C ILE A 207 4.35 21.42 -4.95
N GLY A 208 5.11 21.26 -3.87
CA GLY A 208 5.01 22.08 -2.66
C GLY A 208 3.73 21.84 -1.84
N GLN A 209 3.05 20.70 -2.04
CA GLN A 209 1.87 20.35 -1.26
C GLN A 209 2.30 19.75 0.08
N PRO A 210 1.92 20.37 1.22
CA PRO A 210 2.16 19.79 2.53
C PRO A 210 1.44 18.44 2.69
N VAL A 211 2.11 17.47 3.33
CA VAL A 211 1.56 16.16 3.63
C VAL A 211 1.52 15.97 5.14
N ARG A 212 0.33 15.72 5.69
CA ARG A 212 0.17 15.49 7.13
C ARG A 212 0.56 14.05 7.49
N LEU A 213 1.43 13.90 8.48
CA LEU A 213 1.73 12.60 9.10
C LEU A 213 0.58 12.21 10.03
N VAL A 214 0.07 10.99 9.86
CA VAL A 214 -0.94 10.36 10.72
C VAL A 214 -0.28 9.17 11.40
N SER A 215 -0.12 9.25 12.72
CA SER A 215 0.51 8.18 13.49
C SER A 215 -0.37 6.93 13.50
N SER A 216 0.20 5.79 13.11
CA SER A 216 -0.43 4.49 13.26
C SER A 216 -0.12 3.93 14.65
N ILE A 217 -1.12 3.81 15.51
CA ILE A 217 -0.98 3.23 16.85
C ILE A 217 -0.83 1.70 16.74
N ALA A 218 -1.64 1.07 15.91
CA ALA A 218 -1.58 -0.37 15.67
C ALA A 218 -0.51 -0.73 14.63
N PRO A 219 0.15 -1.89 14.76
CA PRO A 219 1.07 -2.38 13.74
C PRO A 219 0.37 -2.54 12.38
N ASN A 220 1.00 -2.00 11.32
CA ASN A 220 0.52 -2.08 9.95
C ASN A 220 1.66 -2.54 9.01
N PRO A 221 2.21 -3.76 9.25
CA PRO A 221 3.33 -4.27 8.49
C PRO A 221 2.96 -4.58 7.04
N LYS A 222 3.99 -4.55 6.17
CA LYS A 222 3.88 -4.94 4.76
C LYS A 222 4.50 -6.32 4.57
N VAL A 223 3.79 -7.25 3.94
CA VAL A 223 4.37 -8.49 3.45
C VAL A 223 5.41 -8.18 2.37
N THR A 224 6.67 -8.38 2.70
CA THR A 224 7.82 -8.10 1.81
C THR A 224 8.63 -9.35 1.54
N VAL A 225 8.86 -10.16 2.56
CA VAL A 225 9.58 -11.43 2.53
C VAL A 225 8.75 -12.52 3.23
N PRO A 226 9.00 -13.82 2.98
CA PRO A 226 8.25 -14.89 3.63
C PRO A 226 8.27 -14.86 5.16
N GLY A 227 9.36 -14.38 5.73
CA GLY A 227 9.52 -14.23 7.20
C GLY A 227 8.56 -13.24 7.86
N ASP A 228 7.87 -12.39 7.08
CA ASP A 228 6.87 -11.47 7.61
C ASP A 228 5.54 -12.16 7.97
N LEU A 229 5.25 -13.31 7.32
CA LEU A 229 3.95 -13.97 7.43
C LEU A 229 3.60 -14.41 8.86
N PRO A 230 4.49 -15.04 9.67
CA PRO A 230 4.16 -15.44 11.03
C PRO A 230 3.75 -14.26 11.92
N PHE A 231 4.45 -13.13 11.80
CA PHE A 231 4.10 -11.93 12.57
C PHE A 231 2.75 -11.34 12.15
N ILE A 232 2.49 -11.32 10.84
CA ILE A 232 1.21 -10.86 10.29
C ILE A 232 0.07 -11.79 10.72
N GLU A 233 0.28 -13.10 10.69
CA GLU A 233 -0.71 -14.07 11.14
C GLU A 233 -1.07 -13.86 12.62
N MET A 234 -0.08 -13.67 13.48
CA MET A 234 -0.30 -13.37 14.89
C MET A 234 -1.17 -12.11 15.06
N LEU A 235 -0.89 -11.03 14.29
CA LEU A 235 -1.66 -9.79 14.34
C LEU A 235 -3.11 -9.97 13.84
N LEU A 236 -3.31 -10.79 12.81
CA LEU A 236 -4.66 -11.04 12.25
C LEU A 236 -5.50 -11.90 13.18
N ARG A 237 -4.91 -12.94 13.80
CA ARG A 237 -5.60 -13.83 14.76
C ARG A 237 -5.85 -13.16 16.12
N GLY A 238 -4.98 -12.27 16.57
CA GLY A 238 -5.13 -11.55 17.84
C GLY A 238 -6.13 -10.38 17.82
N LYS A 239 -6.79 -10.16 16.71
CA LYS A 239 -7.84 -9.13 16.54
C LYS A 239 -9.26 -9.72 16.67
N THR A 240 -9.43 -10.73 17.52
CA THR A 240 -10.77 -11.20 17.95
C THR A 240 -11.28 -10.35 19.08
#